data_da1c1480153563f7224cb88d7f9369db
#
_entry.id   da1c1480153563f7224cb88d7f9369db
#
_cell.length_a   1.000
_cell.length_b   1.000
_cell.length_c   1.000
_cell.angle_alpha   90.00
_cell.angle_beta   90.00
_cell.angle_gamma   90.00
#
_symmetry.space_group_name_H-M   'P 1'
#
loop_
_entity.id
_entity.type
_entity.pdbx_description
1 polymer ?
#
loop_
_entity_poly.entity_id
_entity_poly.type
_entity_poly.pdbx_seq_one_letter_code
_entity_poly.pdbx_strand_id
1 'polypeptide(L)'
;MKNYRAGKLFVMFLGLFSSACLAQSNAIDADARRGIDAGNEQWVDAMKRGDVTSLGPGNTQDVVDCSPDGKCILGRSALEKHMKEDNAKLGKADSASVTSVGSIQQGRYVYEWGEAKAHFPNGKSIFDRYLTVWQKQSDGSWRVFRNLVIPDR
;
A
#
# COMPACT_ATOMS: atom_id res chain seq x y z
N MET A 1 -80.88 -28.24 7.55
CA MET A 1 -80.03 -27.41 6.66
C MET A 1 -78.95 -26.78 7.54
N LYS A 2 -77.70 -27.33 7.45
CA LYS A 2 -76.54 -26.88 8.24
C LYS A 2 -75.48 -26.29 7.28
N ASN A 3 -75.25 -25.01 7.37
CA ASN A 3 -74.27 -24.29 6.57
C ASN A 3 -72.87 -24.48 7.22
N TYR A 4 -71.94 -25.14 6.51
CA TYR A 4 -70.54 -25.19 6.87
C TYR A 4 -69.82 -23.98 6.24
N ARG A 5 -69.30 -23.08 7.05
CA ARG A 5 -68.39 -22.03 6.62
C ARG A 5 -66.96 -22.59 6.57
N ALA A 6 -66.38 -22.62 5.36
CA ALA A 6 -64.96 -22.96 5.19
C ALA A 6 -64.07 -21.78 5.62
N GLY A 7 -63.32 -21.96 6.68
CA GLY A 7 -62.25 -21.02 7.11
C GLY A 7 -61.03 -21.18 6.20
N LYS A 8 -60.65 -20.08 5.53
CA LYS A 8 -59.38 -20.04 4.76
C LYS A 8 -58.25 -19.80 5.76
N LEU A 9 -57.38 -20.81 5.92
CA LEU A 9 -56.13 -20.72 6.69
C LEU A 9 -55.11 -19.99 5.82
N PHE A 10 -54.75 -18.75 6.26
CA PHE A 10 -53.72 -17.95 5.62
C PHE A 10 -52.41 -18.29 6.29
N VAL A 11 -51.58 -19.12 5.63
CA VAL A 11 -50.23 -19.45 6.11
C VAL A 11 -49.30 -18.32 5.69
N MET A 12 -48.95 -17.48 6.67
CA MET A 12 -47.99 -16.39 6.50
C MET A 12 -46.58 -16.98 6.55
N PHE A 13 -45.91 -17.13 5.39
CA PHE A 13 -44.53 -17.53 5.29
C PHE A 13 -43.66 -16.33 5.70
N LEU A 14 -43.17 -16.30 6.94
CA LEU A 14 -42.12 -15.40 7.37
C LEU A 14 -40.79 -15.88 6.78
N GLY A 15 -40.38 -15.28 5.67
CA GLY A 15 -39.05 -15.46 5.10
C GLY A 15 -38.02 -14.82 6.01
N LEU A 16 -37.26 -15.63 6.74
CA LEU A 16 -36.05 -15.21 7.44
C LEU A 16 -34.98 -14.89 6.41
N PHE A 17 -34.85 -13.62 6.03
CA PHE A 17 -33.67 -13.11 5.34
C PHE A 17 -32.52 -13.09 6.33
N SER A 18 -31.73 -14.17 6.39
CA SER A 18 -30.45 -14.17 7.05
C SER A 18 -29.50 -13.29 6.23
N SER A 19 -29.36 -12.03 6.62
CA SER A 19 -28.29 -11.17 6.15
C SER A 19 -26.96 -11.76 6.65
N ALA A 20 -26.32 -12.58 5.83
CA ALA A 20 -24.94 -12.97 6.05
C ALA A 20 -24.09 -11.70 5.92
N CYS A 21 -23.76 -11.10 7.06
CA CYS A 21 -22.74 -10.07 7.16
C CYS A 21 -21.41 -10.76 6.80
N LEU A 22 -21.02 -10.69 5.53
CA LEU A 22 -19.69 -11.10 5.10
C LEU A 22 -18.71 -10.15 5.80
N ALA A 23 -18.11 -10.62 6.88
CA ALA A 23 -16.95 -9.97 7.47
C ALA A 23 -15.90 -9.90 6.35
N GLN A 24 -15.72 -8.71 5.75
CA GLN A 24 -14.61 -8.45 4.84
C GLN A 24 -13.33 -8.71 5.63
N SER A 25 -12.63 -9.79 5.33
CA SER A 25 -11.29 -9.99 5.84
C SER A 25 -10.44 -8.85 5.31
N ASN A 26 -9.84 -8.04 6.20
CA ASN A 26 -8.91 -6.97 5.84
C ASN A 26 -7.57 -7.53 5.31
N ALA A 27 -7.49 -8.82 5.03
CA ALA A 27 -6.33 -9.47 4.46
C ALA A 27 -6.18 -9.08 2.99
N ILE A 28 -4.98 -8.64 2.61
CA ILE A 28 -4.65 -8.42 1.20
C ILE A 28 -4.48 -9.78 0.51
N ASP A 29 -4.81 -9.86 -0.78
CA ASP A 29 -4.64 -11.09 -1.53
C ASP A 29 -3.15 -11.48 -1.69
N ALA A 30 -2.89 -12.76 -1.97
CA ALA A 30 -1.51 -13.27 -2.05
C ALA A 30 -0.70 -12.65 -3.20
N ASP A 31 -1.35 -12.20 -4.27
CA ASP A 31 -0.70 -11.52 -5.38
C ASP A 31 -0.25 -10.13 -4.97
N ALA A 32 -1.14 -9.37 -4.31
CA ALA A 32 -0.80 -8.07 -3.77
C ALA A 32 0.35 -8.17 -2.75
N ARG A 33 0.30 -9.16 -1.84
CA ARG A 33 1.37 -9.38 -0.86
C ARG A 33 2.70 -9.58 -1.55
N ARG A 34 2.81 -10.50 -2.51
CA ARG A 34 4.05 -10.73 -3.25
C ARG A 34 4.57 -9.49 -3.96
N GLY A 35 3.67 -8.73 -4.60
CA GLY A 35 4.08 -7.53 -5.33
C GLY A 35 4.61 -6.42 -4.42
N ILE A 36 3.99 -6.24 -3.25
CA ILE A 36 4.39 -5.24 -2.25
C ILE A 36 5.70 -5.66 -1.57
N ASP A 37 5.82 -6.92 -1.15
CA ASP A 37 7.04 -7.44 -0.53
C ASP A 37 8.24 -7.28 -1.48
N ALA A 38 8.06 -7.60 -2.77
CA ALA A 38 9.09 -7.41 -3.80
C ALA A 38 9.46 -5.92 -3.99
N GLY A 39 8.49 -5.00 -3.93
CA GLY A 39 8.76 -3.57 -3.99
C GLY A 39 9.52 -3.05 -2.76
N ASN A 40 9.17 -3.52 -1.57
CA ASN A 40 9.89 -3.21 -0.34
C ASN A 40 11.33 -3.76 -0.34
N GLU A 41 11.53 -4.99 -0.80
CA GLU A 41 12.87 -5.58 -0.99
C GLU A 41 13.69 -4.78 -2.00
N GLN A 42 13.09 -4.36 -3.11
CA GLN A 42 13.76 -3.52 -4.10
C GLN A 42 14.23 -2.19 -3.52
N TRP A 43 13.45 -1.57 -2.65
CA TRP A 43 13.86 -0.35 -1.94
C TRP A 43 15.09 -0.62 -1.06
N VAL A 44 15.06 -1.67 -0.25
CA VAL A 44 16.18 -2.08 0.61
C VAL A 44 17.45 -2.30 -0.21
N ASP A 45 17.34 -3.02 -1.31
CA ASP A 45 18.45 -3.31 -2.21
C ASP A 45 19.00 -2.06 -2.89
N ALA A 46 18.13 -1.15 -3.34
CA ALA A 46 18.54 0.11 -3.95
C ALA A 46 19.33 0.98 -2.97
N MET A 47 18.88 1.08 -1.72
CA MET A 47 19.61 1.79 -0.65
C MET A 47 21.00 1.17 -0.43
N LYS A 48 21.09 -0.15 -0.31
CA LYS A 48 22.36 -0.86 -0.10
C LYS A 48 23.31 -0.78 -1.27
N ARG A 49 22.81 -0.70 -2.50
CA ARG A 49 23.64 -0.52 -3.70
C ARG A 49 24.01 0.93 -3.97
N GLY A 50 23.27 1.88 -3.39
CA GLY A 50 23.36 3.30 -3.75
C GLY A 50 22.85 3.55 -5.18
N ASP A 51 21.81 2.82 -5.59
CA ASP A 51 21.18 2.91 -6.91
C ASP A 51 19.67 3.09 -6.76
N VAL A 52 19.27 4.27 -6.31
CA VAL A 52 17.85 4.60 -6.14
C VAL A 52 17.14 4.84 -7.48
N THR A 53 17.86 4.99 -8.59
CA THR A 53 17.24 5.12 -9.92
C THR A 53 16.53 3.85 -10.35
N SER A 54 16.97 2.69 -9.83
CA SER A 54 16.31 1.41 -10.05
C SER A 54 14.88 1.33 -9.47
N LEU A 55 14.48 2.27 -8.60
CA LEU A 55 13.15 2.36 -8.03
C LEU A 55 12.12 3.00 -8.98
N GLY A 56 12.55 3.71 -10.01
CA GLY A 56 11.66 4.39 -10.95
C GLY A 56 10.53 3.53 -11.50
N PRO A 57 10.81 2.34 -12.07
CA PRO A 57 9.78 1.44 -12.62
C PRO A 57 8.74 0.96 -11.60
N GLY A 58 9.10 0.92 -10.31
CA GLY A 58 8.21 0.56 -9.20
C GLY A 58 7.16 1.62 -8.88
N ASN A 59 7.21 2.79 -9.51
CA ASN A 59 6.26 3.88 -9.31
C ASN A 59 5.31 4.01 -10.51
N THR A 60 4.08 4.48 -10.28
CA THR A 60 3.18 4.86 -11.38
C THR A 60 3.67 6.13 -12.08
N GLN A 61 3.21 6.41 -13.30
CA GLN A 61 3.60 7.64 -14.02
C GLN A 61 3.16 8.92 -13.29
N ASP A 62 2.01 8.84 -12.62
CA ASP A 62 1.37 9.93 -11.87
C ASP A 62 1.58 9.80 -10.34
N VAL A 63 2.66 9.14 -9.93
CA VAL A 63 3.01 9.00 -8.50
C VAL A 63 3.07 10.36 -7.81
N VAL A 64 2.65 10.39 -6.55
CA VAL A 64 2.88 11.52 -5.65
C VAL A 64 3.63 11.01 -4.44
N ASP A 65 4.77 11.62 -4.15
CA ASP A 65 5.61 11.32 -2.99
C ASP A 65 5.72 12.56 -2.12
N CYS A 66 5.31 12.46 -0.87
CA CYS A 66 5.28 13.58 0.07
C CYS A 66 6.25 13.33 1.23
N SER A 67 7.19 14.23 1.41
CA SER A 67 8.17 14.22 2.50
C SER A 67 7.60 14.76 3.82
N PRO A 68 8.28 14.53 4.95
CA PRO A 68 7.81 14.94 6.28
C PRO A 68 7.57 16.43 6.46
N ASP A 69 8.23 17.28 5.65
CA ASP A 69 8.03 18.74 5.65
C ASP A 69 6.78 19.18 4.87
N GLY A 70 5.98 18.22 4.37
CA GLY A 70 4.75 18.47 3.64
C GLY A 70 4.94 18.80 2.16
N LYS A 71 6.17 18.80 1.64
CA LYS A 71 6.41 18.98 0.22
C LYS A 71 6.14 17.69 -0.53
N CYS A 72 5.47 17.81 -1.68
CA CYS A 72 5.16 16.67 -2.52
C CYS A 72 5.80 16.80 -3.90
N ILE A 73 6.36 15.70 -4.38
CA ILE A 73 6.89 15.55 -5.72
C ILE A 73 5.84 14.83 -6.56
N LEU A 74 5.54 15.38 -7.72
CA LEU A 74 4.47 14.90 -8.61
C LEU A 74 5.06 14.32 -9.88
N GLY A 75 4.73 13.06 -10.13
CA GLY A 75 5.12 12.32 -11.33
C GLY A 75 6.47 11.64 -11.23
N ARG A 76 6.57 10.48 -11.90
CA ARG A 76 7.72 9.59 -11.84
C ARG A 76 9.04 10.29 -12.22
N SER A 77 9.06 11.02 -13.32
CA SER A 77 10.30 11.66 -13.79
C SER A 77 10.85 12.69 -12.81
N ALA A 78 9.98 13.45 -12.15
CA ALA A 78 10.39 14.39 -11.12
C ALA A 78 10.91 13.65 -9.87
N LEU A 79 10.25 12.56 -9.49
CA LEU A 79 10.67 11.73 -8.38
C LEU A 79 12.03 11.06 -8.63
N GLU A 80 12.26 10.50 -9.82
CA GLU A 80 13.55 9.90 -10.21
C GLU A 80 14.69 10.93 -10.16
N LYS A 81 14.44 12.14 -10.64
CA LYS A 81 15.42 13.23 -10.55
C LYS A 81 15.75 13.55 -9.09
N HIS A 82 14.75 13.70 -8.24
CA HIS A 82 14.94 13.99 -6.82
C HIS A 82 15.71 12.87 -6.11
N MET A 83 15.31 11.62 -6.32
CA MET A 83 16.00 10.44 -5.77
C MET A 83 17.47 10.41 -6.19
N LYS A 84 17.77 10.74 -7.45
CA LYS A 84 19.16 10.79 -7.93
C LYS A 84 19.98 11.87 -7.23
N GLU A 85 19.40 13.04 -7.01
CA GLU A 85 20.06 14.15 -6.30
C GLU A 85 20.31 13.80 -4.84
N ASP A 86 19.37 13.13 -4.15
CA ASP A 86 19.52 12.72 -2.78
C ASP A 86 20.50 11.55 -2.62
N ASN A 87 20.48 10.60 -3.55
CA ASN A 87 21.43 9.51 -3.56
C ASN A 87 22.88 10.03 -3.72
N ALA A 88 23.09 11.05 -4.55
CA ALA A 88 24.41 11.69 -4.70
C ALA A 88 24.93 12.31 -3.41
N LYS A 89 24.02 12.74 -2.50
CA LYS A 89 24.37 13.31 -1.18
C LYS A 89 24.55 12.27 -0.09
N LEU A 90 23.77 11.19 -0.13
CA LEU A 90 23.73 10.15 0.91
C LEU A 90 24.69 9.01 0.59
N GLY A 91 24.80 8.63 -0.66
CA GLY A 91 25.60 7.51 -1.11
C GLY A 91 24.94 6.16 -0.81
N LYS A 92 25.78 5.16 -0.60
CA LYS A 92 25.40 3.77 -0.33
C LYS A 92 25.14 3.58 1.17
N ALA A 93 24.02 2.96 1.53
CA ALA A 93 23.72 2.62 2.91
C ALA A 93 24.48 1.38 3.39
N ASP A 94 24.95 1.37 4.63
CA ASP A 94 25.52 0.20 5.30
C ASP A 94 24.44 -0.82 5.63
N SER A 95 23.26 -0.33 6.00
CA SER A 95 22.08 -1.14 6.29
C SER A 95 20.81 -0.42 5.86
N ALA A 96 19.83 -1.21 5.43
CA ALA A 96 18.49 -0.74 5.14
C ALA A 96 17.46 -1.82 5.49
N SER A 97 16.27 -1.40 5.89
CA SER A 97 15.14 -2.30 6.17
C SER A 97 13.81 -1.58 5.95
N VAL A 98 12.80 -2.36 5.56
CA VAL A 98 11.39 -1.96 5.55
C VAL A 98 10.63 -2.96 6.42
N THR A 99 9.77 -2.46 7.30
CA THR A 99 8.90 -3.26 8.14
C THR A 99 7.46 -2.83 7.91
N SER A 100 6.69 -3.66 7.22
CA SER A 100 5.24 -3.45 7.08
C SER A 100 4.55 -3.73 8.42
N VAL A 101 3.85 -2.75 8.97
CA VAL A 101 3.08 -2.87 10.22
C VAL A 101 1.66 -3.33 9.93
N GLY A 102 1.09 -2.92 8.80
CA GLY A 102 -0.22 -3.34 8.40
C GLY A 102 -0.57 -2.91 6.97
N SER A 103 -1.62 -3.53 6.46
CA SER A 103 -2.12 -3.22 5.12
C SER A 103 -3.60 -3.55 4.98
N ILE A 104 -4.30 -2.81 4.12
CA ILE A 104 -5.71 -3.02 3.76
C ILE A 104 -5.82 -2.94 2.25
N GLN A 105 -6.52 -3.91 1.64
CA GLN A 105 -6.81 -3.89 0.21
C GLN A 105 -8.23 -3.41 -0.06
N GLN A 106 -8.35 -2.52 -1.04
CA GLN A 106 -9.64 -2.10 -1.58
C GLN A 106 -9.59 -2.10 -3.11
N GLY A 107 -10.16 -3.12 -3.72
CA GLY A 107 -10.12 -3.31 -5.16
C GLY A 107 -8.69 -3.42 -5.69
N ARG A 108 -8.33 -2.50 -6.59
CA ARG A 108 -6.98 -2.44 -7.19
C ARG A 108 -5.96 -1.64 -6.37
N TYR A 109 -6.29 -1.23 -5.16
CA TYR A 109 -5.41 -0.46 -4.29
C TYR A 109 -5.12 -1.22 -3.01
N VAL A 110 -3.87 -1.11 -2.53
CA VAL A 110 -3.48 -1.52 -1.19
C VAL A 110 -2.89 -0.33 -0.48
N TYR A 111 -3.39 -0.07 0.71
CA TYR A 111 -2.86 0.91 1.66
C TYR A 111 -1.96 0.16 2.62
N GLU A 112 -0.68 0.47 2.62
CA GLU A 112 0.32 -0.14 3.49
C GLU A 112 0.94 0.94 4.38
N TRP A 113 1.14 0.63 5.65
CA TRP A 113 1.87 1.49 6.58
C TRP A 113 2.92 0.71 7.32
N GLY A 114 4.01 1.40 7.63
CA GLY A 114 5.16 0.76 8.23
C GLY A 114 6.29 1.72 8.56
N GLU A 115 7.47 1.16 8.72
CA GLU A 115 8.72 1.84 9.00
C GLU A 115 9.76 1.50 7.95
N ALA A 116 10.49 2.51 7.47
CA ALA A 116 11.67 2.36 6.62
C ALA A 116 12.89 2.94 7.33
N LYS A 117 13.99 2.19 7.34
CA LYS A 117 15.23 2.59 8.00
C LYS A 117 16.41 2.41 7.06
N ALA A 118 17.33 3.37 7.06
CA ALA A 118 18.63 3.22 6.43
C ALA A 118 19.70 3.93 7.26
N HIS A 119 20.88 3.33 7.31
CA HIS A 119 22.06 3.89 7.97
C HIS A 119 23.20 4.02 6.96
N PHE A 120 23.92 5.15 7.01
CA PHE A 120 24.96 5.50 6.05
C PHE A 120 26.31 5.65 6.73
N PRO A 121 27.44 5.39 6.02
CA PRO A 121 28.79 5.48 6.58
C PRO A 121 29.15 6.84 7.15
N ASN A 122 28.52 7.91 6.67
CA ASN A 122 28.72 9.29 7.15
C ASN A 122 27.98 9.61 8.46
N GLY A 123 27.39 8.59 9.12
CA GLY A 123 26.63 8.73 10.36
C GLY A 123 25.19 9.22 10.17
N LYS A 124 24.77 9.51 8.94
CA LYS A 124 23.36 9.85 8.67
C LYS A 124 22.48 8.59 8.77
N SER A 125 21.24 8.79 9.18
CA SER A 125 20.23 7.75 9.24
C SER A 125 18.91 8.30 8.71
N ILE A 126 18.19 7.44 8.02
CA ILE A 126 16.78 7.61 7.67
C ILE A 126 15.99 6.76 8.66
N PHE A 127 14.99 7.34 9.27
CA PHE A 127 13.95 6.64 10.02
C PHE A 127 12.63 7.29 9.64
N ASP A 128 11.89 6.62 8.76
CA ASP A 128 10.63 7.11 8.25
C ASP A 128 9.50 6.16 8.65
N ARG A 129 8.41 6.72 9.16
CA ARG A 129 7.10 6.07 9.14
C ARG A 129 6.43 6.46 7.84
N TYR A 130 5.76 5.52 7.20
CA TYR A 130 5.15 5.77 5.91
C TYR A 130 3.71 5.26 5.82
N LEU A 131 2.97 5.86 4.92
CA LEU A 131 1.75 5.33 4.34
C LEU A 131 1.93 5.30 2.81
N THR A 132 1.99 4.11 2.26
CA THR A 132 2.10 3.89 0.81
C THR A 132 0.80 3.33 0.25
N VAL A 133 0.32 3.92 -0.83
CA VAL A 133 -0.79 3.38 -1.62
C VAL A 133 -0.20 2.71 -2.86
N TRP A 134 -0.32 1.39 -2.90
CA TRP A 134 0.03 0.57 -4.06
C TRP A 134 -1.14 0.46 -5.00
N GLN A 135 -0.89 0.45 -6.30
CA GLN A 135 -1.91 0.31 -7.32
C GLN A 135 -1.57 -0.85 -8.26
N LYS A 136 -2.53 -1.78 -8.44
CA LYS A 136 -2.41 -2.84 -9.44
C LYS A 136 -2.54 -2.24 -10.84
N GLN A 137 -1.58 -2.53 -11.69
CA GLN A 137 -1.52 -2.09 -13.08
C GLN A 137 -2.23 -3.10 -14.01
N SER A 138 -2.46 -2.71 -15.26
CA SER A 138 -3.06 -3.60 -16.27
C SER A 138 -2.16 -4.78 -16.65
N ASP A 139 -0.83 -4.65 -16.46
CA ASP A 139 0.15 -5.72 -16.65
C ASP A 139 0.24 -6.68 -15.44
N GLY A 140 -0.60 -6.49 -14.43
CA GLY A 140 -0.62 -7.27 -13.19
C GLY A 140 0.40 -6.82 -12.14
N SER A 141 1.35 -5.94 -12.47
CA SER A 141 2.32 -5.43 -11.50
C SER A 141 1.68 -4.52 -10.46
N TRP A 142 2.28 -4.46 -9.26
CA TRP A 142 1.92 -3.51 -8.22
C TRP A 142 2.96 -2.38 -8.20
N ARG A 143 2.49 -1.13 -8.20
CA ARG A 143 3.36 0.05 -8.21
C ARG A 143 2.91 1.06 -7.18
N VAL A 144 3.86 1.80 -6.63
CA VAL A 144 3.60 2.92 -5.73
C VAL A 144 2.84 4.01 -6.50
N PHE A 145 1.67 4.34 -6.00
CA PHE A 145 0.80 5.37 -6.55
C PHE A 145 0.85 6.66 -5.71
N ARG A 146 0.85 6.48 -4.38
CA ARG A 146 1.01 7.59 -3.42
C ARG A 146 1.92 7.13 -2.30
N ASN A 147 2.80 8.00 -1.87
CA ASN A 147 3.63 7.75 -0.71
C ASN A 147 3.62 8.98 0.19
N LEU A 148 3.41 8.78 1.46
CA LEU A 148 3.46 9.81 2.48
C LEU A 148 4.46 9.39 3.55
N VAL A 149 5.49 10.19 3.73
CA VAL A 149 6.41 10.04 4.86
C VAL A 149 5.86 10.84 6.04
N ILE A 150 5.69 10.17 7.15
CA ILE A 150 5.09 10.73 8.37
C ILE A 150 6.24 11.15 9.29
N PRO A 151 6.30 12.42 9.72
CA PRO A 151 7.38 12.87 10.59
C PRO A 151 7.38 12.13 11.93
N ASP A 152 8.55 11.81 12.44
CA ASP A 152 8.70 11.37 13.81
C ASP A 152 8.49 12.57 14.76
N ARG A 153 7.75 12.36 15.85
CA ARG A 153 7.43 13.42 16.80
C ARG A 153 8.47 13.45 17.88
#